data_457c1f046ed70e3b513e7e751996b430
#
_entry.id   457c1f046ed70e3b513e7e751996b430
#
_cell.length_a   1.000
_cell.length_b   1.000
_cell.length_c   1.000
_cell.angle_alpha   90.00
_cell.angle_beta   90.00
_cell.angle_gamma   90.00
#
_symmetry.space_group_name_H-M   'P 1'
#
loop_
_entity.id
_entity.type
_entity.pdbx_description
1 polymer ?
#
loop_
_entity_poly.entity_id
_entity_poly.type
_entity_poly.pdbx_seq_one_letter_code
_entity_poly.pdbx_strand_id
1 'polypeptide(L)'
;MLQNSAAAGVAVSTAAFSPGSALAQSVNLSSSSEVKPEEPPQGELPFLHGVASGDPLANSVILWTRITPDDSAMPGSGNGEPTEVTWEIATDEGFGDIVKQGAVTTTPDSDHTIHVDPQGLEPQTVYFYRFTVADGPHEGKTSPVGRTKTAPAPGAAVEQMTMAVASCANWESGFFTAYGDMARRGRADEFDIAVFLGDYIYEYAAGGYSGNGPVRDHHPANEIVSLADYRTRYGRYRTDRDLQDAHAALPWVVVWDDHETANDSWRGGAENHQPDKEGDWLDRRNAAMQAYFEWLPVRATSPSEEGHIYRSFTFGDLVELTMMDLRTYRDEQVTWNPAKFAEEDRSLLGSEQYNWLVDKVETSNAAWNVLGNSVMFSPMNLITLEENPQTESISSALSTNVTGIPLNGDQWDGYSAERKRLLTALADAGKTPLFITGDIHTEWAHTVKHEGKEIGAELVCASITAPNINEQLKLPENNAVSALGQQVLLGGNPHTRHVNLDYHGYSYVRLTPNAAEMHWLRVDNILAPGTPVREAVVLTWEKGRGYTS
;
A
#
# COMPACT_ATOMS: atom_id res chain seq x y z
N MET A 1 -52.17 22.67 -19.67
CA MET A 1 -51.98 21.23 -19.81
C MET A 1 -50.67 20.90 -19.08
N LEU A 2 -50.84 20.45 -17.84
CA LEU A 2 -49.75 20.01 -16.98
C LEU A 2 -49.49 18.53 -17.26
N GLN A 3 -48.31 18.16 -17.70
CA GLN A 3 -47.90 16.78 -17.74
C GLN A 3 -46.97 16.50 -16.54
N ASN A 4 -47.41 15.61 -15.71
CA ASN A 4 -46.68 15.02 -14.60
C ASN A 4 -45.48 14.23 -15.11
N SER A 5 -44.28 14.59 -14.70
CA SER A 5 -43.09 13.74 -14.76
C SER A 5 -42.88 13.14 -13.35
N ALA A 6 -43.16 11.86 -13.23
CA ALA A 6 -42.92 11.07 -12.02
C ALA A 6 -41.39 10.94 -11.84
N ALA A 7 -40.86 11.56 -10.80
CA ALA A 7 -39.52 11.28 -10.30
C ALA A 7 -39.55 9.92 -9.61
N ALA A 8 -38.96 8.90 -10.23
CA ALA A 8 -38.64 7.66 -9.58
C ALA A 8 -37.47 7.93 -8.62
N GLY A 9 -37.78 8.13 -7.35
CA GLY A 9 -36.79 8.18 -6.30
C GLY A 9 -36.18 6.79 -6.12
N VAL A 10 -34.98 6.60 -6.62
CA VAL A 10 -34.14 5.50 -6.22
C VAL A 10 -33.63 5.85 -4.83
N ALA A 11 -34.23 5.27 -3.81
CA ALA A 11 -33.66 5.24 -2.48
C ALA A 11 -32.40 4.36 -2.55
N VAL A 12 -31.27 4.97 -2.87
CA VAL A 12 -29.97 4.39 -2.57
C VAL A 12 -29.87 4.47 -1.06
N SER A 13 -30.04 3.33 -0.38
CA SER A 13 -29.65 3.21 1.01
C SER A 13 -28.20 3.66 1.09
N THR A 14 -27.93 4.71 1.83
CA THR A 14 -26.61 5.18 2.20
C THR A 14 -25.98 4.16 3.17
N ALA A 15 -25.68 2.95 2.68
CA ALA A 15 -24.66 2.12 3.26
C ALA A 15 -23.37 2.87 2.97
N ALA A 16 -22.74 3.37 4.00
CA ALA A 16 -21.54 4.13 3.96
C ALA A 16 -20.51 3.45 3.05
N PHE A 17 -20.01 4.19 2.06
CA PHE A 17 -18.82 3.83 1.31
C PHE A 17 -17.59 4.12 2.18
N SER A 18 -17.47 3.42 3.29
CA SER A 18 -16.20 3.17 3.94
C SER A 18 -15.82 1.75 3.55
N PRO A 19 -14.67 1.48 3.00
CA PRO A 19 -14.21 0.12 2.74
C PRO A 19 -14.18 -0.76 3.99
N GLY A 20 -14.29 -0.17 5.16
CA GLY A 20 -14.26 -0.84 6.46
C GLY A 20 -15.56 -0.95 7.25
N SER A 21 -16.67 -0.34 6.86
CA SER A 21 -17.92 -0.48 7.62
C SER A 21 -18.82 -1.60 7.05
N ALA A 22 -18.30 -2.82 6.98
CA ALA A 22 -19.16 -4.00 6.97
C ALA A 22 -19.77 -4.10 8.37
N LEU A 23 -21.09 -3.88 8.47
CA LEU A 23 -21.87 -4.19 9.64
C LEU A 23 -21.56 -5.63 10.10
N ALA A 24 -20.67 -5.78 11.05
CA ALA A 24 -20.48 -7.01 11.79
C ALA A 24 -21.73 -7.24 12.66
N GLN A 25 -22.82 -7.65 12.03
CA GLN A 25 -23.90 -8.30 12.76
C GLN A 25 -23.38 -9.68 13.14
N SER A 26 -23.03 -9.84 14.41
CA SER A 26 -22.76 -11.12 15.03
C SER A 26 -23.95 -12.05 14.86
N VAL A 27 -24.00 -12.77 13.75
CA VAL A 27 -24.84 -13.94 13.58
C VAL A 27 -24.07 -15.11 14.17
N ASN A 28 -24.41 -15.48 15.39
CA ASN A 28 -24.02 -16.76 15.98
C ASN A 28 -24.59 -17.90 15.14
N LEU A 29 -23.89 -18.29 14.12
CA LEU A 29 -24.06 -19.56 13.43
C LEU A 29 -22.99 -20.51 13.97
N SER A 30 -23.36 -21.28 14.98
CA SER A 30 -22.63 -22.49 15.36
C SER A 30 -22.77 -23.52 14.22
N SER A 31 -21.93 -23.39 13.20
CA SER A 31 -21.60 -24.48 12.30
C SER A 31 -20.22 -24.99 12.72
N SER A 32 -20.16 -26.22 13.20
CA SER A 32 -18.91 -26.96 13.36
C SER A 32 -18.31 -27.13 11.96
N SER A 33 -17.52 -26.16 11.51
CA SER A 33 -16.61 -26.36 10.38
C SER A 33 -15.53 -27.34 10.84
N GLU A 34 -15.43 -28.46 10.16
CA GLU A 34 -14.25 -29.31 10.26
C GLU A 34 -13.05 -28.40 9.95
N VAL A 35 -12.17 -28.21 10.96
CA VAL A 35 -10.88 -27.54 10.76
C VAL A 35 -10.11 -28.38 9.75
N LYS A 36 -9.97 -27.89 8.52
CA LYS A 36 -9.08 -28.52 7.56
C LYS A 36 -7.68 -28.58 8.15
N PRO A 37 -6.96 -29.70 8.00
CA PRO A 37 -5.57 -29.76 8.42
C PRO A 37 -4.80 -28.60 7.80
N GLU A 38 -4.03 -27.90 8.62
CA GLU A 38 -3.15 -26.82 8.22
C GLU A 38 -2.23 -27.32 7.09
N GLU A 39 -2.24 -26.68 5.91
CA GLU A 39 -1.24 -26.98 4.90
C GLU A 39 0.12 -26.54 5.45
N PRO A 40 1.13 -27.44 5.47
CA PRO A 40 2.45 -27.07 5.93
C PRO A 40 2.99 -25.91 5.08
N PRO A 41 3.79 -25.01 5.68
CA PRO A 41 4.35 -23.87 4.96
C PRO A 41 5.08 -24.38 3.71
N GLN A 42 4.76 -23.79 2.55
CA GLN A 42 5.38 -24.17 1.28
C GLN A 42 6.78 -23.56 1.22
N GLY A 43 7.79 -24.37 1.39
CA GLY A 43 9.19 -23.98 1.36
C GLY A 43 10.08 -25.04 2.00
N GLU A 44 11.38 -24.92 1.81
CA GLU A 44 12.36 -25.77 2.47
C GLU A 44 13.00 -25.03 3.64
N LEU A 45 13.11 -25.72 4.80
CA LEU A 45 13.91 -25.22 5.90
C LEU A 45 15.34 -24.94 5.45
N PRO A 46 15.94 -23.86 5.95
CA PRO A 46 15.44 -22.92 6.93
C PRO A 46 14.83 -21.62 6.34
N PHE A 47 14.74 -21.46 5.02
CA PHE A 47 14.35 -20.21 4.35
C PHE A 47 12.88 -20.23 3.87
N LEU A 48 11.94 -20.58 4.76
CA LEU A 48 10.52 -20.74 4.44
C LEU A 48 9.85 -19.48 3.86
N HIS A 49 10.40 -18.30 4.17
CA HIS A 49 9.78 -17.01 3.86
C HIS A 49 10.51 -16.23 2.76
N GLY A 50 11.46 -16.91 2.07
CA GLY A 50 12.22 -16.34 0.97
C GLY A 50 13.18 -15.21 1.38
N VAL A 51 13.51 -14.36 0.43
CA VAL A 51 14.36 -13.19 0.60
C VAL A 51 13.66 -11.93 0.10
N ALA A 52 14.12 -10.76 0.53
CA ALA A 52 13.61 -9.48 0.07
C ALA A 52 14.71 -8.42 0.06
N SER A 53 14.53 -7.37 -0.73
CA SER A 53 15.33 -6.15 -0.63
C SER A 53 14.42 -4.93 -0.65
N GLY A 54 14.90 -3.84 -0.06
CA GLY A 54 14.10 -2.61 -0.01
C GLY A 54 14.89 -1.35 0.28
N ASP A 55 14.18 -0.22 0.22
CA ASP A 55 14.68 1.11 0.50
C ASP A 55 16.03 1.40 -0.18
N PRO A 56 16.11 1.29 -1.51
CA PRO A 56 17.36 1.44 -2.26
C PRO A 56 17.86 2.89 -2.21
N LEU A 57 19.13 3.05 -1.81
CA LEU A 57 19.89 4.27 -1.94
C LEU A 57 20.91 4.13 -3.08
N ALA A 58 21.58 5.21 -3.39
CA ALA A 58 22.61 5.20 -4.45
C ALA A 58 23.78 4.25 -4.15
N ASN A 59 24.06 3.97 -2.88
CA ASN A 59 25.24 3.19 -2.45
C ASN A 59 24.92 2.06 -1.47
N SER A 60 23.64 1.77 -1.25
CA SER A 60 23.21 0.71 -0.34
C SER A 60 21.76 0.27 -0.61
N VAL A 61 21.37 -0.87 -0.09
CA VAL A 61 20.01 -1.40 -0.13
C VAL A 61 19.80 -2.32 1.06
N ILE A 62 18.63 -2.27 1.69
CA ILE A 62 18.32 -3.24 2.75
C ILE A 62 18.12 -4.62 2.13
N LEU A 63 18.79 -5.64 2.68
CA LEU A 63 18.53 -7.05 2.37
C LEU A 63 17.86 -7.71 3.56
N TRP A 64 16.89 -8.57 3.29
CA TRP A 64 16.07 -9.24 4.29
C TRP A 64 15.95 -10.73 4.02
N THR A 65 15.94 -11.51 5.09
CA THR A 65 15.46 -12.88 5.11
C THR A 65 14.99 -13.25 6.53
N ARG A 66 14.40 -14.43 6.68
CA ARG A 66 14.08 -15.05 7.98
C ARG A 66 14.58 -16.48 7.99
N ILE A 67 15.19 -16.86 9.10
CA ILE A 67 15.59 -18.23 9.34
C ILE A 67 14.54 -18.95 10.19
N THR A 68 14.24 -20.18 9.87
CA THR A 68 13.50 -21.10 10.74
C THR A 68 14.47 -22.20 11.18
N PRO A 69 15.14 -22.05 12.33
CA PRO A 69 16.22 -22.95 12.75
C PRO A 69 15.76 -24.40 12.93
N ASP A 70 14.53 -24.60 13.38
CA ASP A 70 13.87 -25.87 13.56
C ASP A 70 12.34 -25.71 13.60
N ASP A 71 11.60 -26.82 13.70
CA ASP A 71 10.12 -26.82 13.71
C ASP A 71 9.50 -26.07 14.91
N SER A 72 10.26 -25.78 15.98
CA SER A 72 9.77 -24.99 17.11
C SER A 72 9.84 -23.50 16.89
N ALA A 73 10.65 -23.04 15.92
CA ALA A 73 10.93 -21.64 15.61
C ALA A 73 9.97 -21.05 14.58
N MET A 74 8.72 -21.47 14.58
CA MET A 74 7.69 -20.90 13.70
C MET A 74 7.45 -19.42 14.01
N PRO A 75 6.98 -18.61 13.04
CA PRO A 75 6.72 -17.20 13.26
C PRO A 75 5.87 -16.93 14.50
N GLY A 76 6.30 -15.99 15.33
CA GLY A 76 5.61 -15.60 16.57
C GLY A 76 5.80 -16.56 17.75
N SER A 77 6.48 -17.69 17.59
CA SER A 77 6.67 -18.67 18.66
C SER A 77 7.59 -18.18 19.79
N GLY A 78 8.53 -17.27 19.49
CA GLY A 78 9.58 -16.85 20.41
C GLY A 78 10.60 -17.96 20.73
N ASN A 79 10.63 -19.04 19.95
CA ASN A 79 11.52 -20.19 20.11
C ASN A 79 12.60 -20.22 19.03
N GLY A 80 13.56 -21.13 19.20
CA GLY A 80 14.67 -21.39 18.29
C GLY A 80 16.01 -20.90 18.84
N GLU A 81 17.07 -21.61 18.49
CA GLU A 81 18.42 -21.22 18.89
C GLU A 81 18.94 -20.08 17.99
N PRO A 82 19.75 -19.16 18.54
CA PRO A 82 20.48 -18.21 17.73
C PRO A 82 21.26 -18.91 16.62
N THR A 83 21.19 -18.38 15.39
CA THR A 83 21.81 -19.00 14.22
C THR A 83 22.68 -17.97 13.51
N GLU A 84 23.94 -18.31 13.22
CA GLU A 84 24.82 -17.46 12.42
C GLU A 84 24.52 -17.66 10.93
N VAL A 85 24.40 -16.53 10.21
CA VAL A 85 24.09 -16.50 8.79
C VAL A 85 25.05 -15.57 8.09
N THR A 86 25.70 -16.05 7.04
CA THR A 86 26.49 -15.20 6.15
C THR A 86 25.63 -14.67 5.00
N TRP A 87 25.97 -13.49 4.50
CA TRP A 87 25.33 -12.90 3.35
C TRP A 87 26.38 -12.47 2.32
N GLU A 88 26.02 -12.55 1.05
CA GLU A 88 26.86 -12.18 -0.09
C GLU A 88 26.06 -11.34 -1.08
N ILE A 89 26.74 -10.37 -1.70
CA ILE A 89 26.26 -9.59 -2.84
C ILE A 89 27.26 -9.72 -3.98
N ALA A 90 26.76 -10.01 -5.17
CA ALA A 90 27.52 -10.18 -6.40
C ALA A 90 26.96 -9.35 -7.56
N THR A 91 27.75 -9.10 -8.57
CA THR A 91 27.32 -8.48 -9.83
C THR A 91 26.73 -9.51 -10.82
N ASP A 92 26.85 -10.79 -10.53
CA ASP A 92 26.31 -11.88 -11.34
C ASP A 92 25.54 -12.88 -10.50
N GLU A 93 24.51 -13.49 -11.08
CA GLU A 93 23.61 -14.46 -10.43
C GLU A 93 24.34 -15.74 -9.98
N GLY A 94 25.47 -16.07 -10.62
CA GLY A 94 26.30 -17.23 -10.27
C GLY A 94 27.27 -16.97 -9.12
N PHE A 95 27.32 -15.75 -8.57
CA PHE A 95 28.25 -15.34 -7.50
C PHE A 95 29.73 -15.55 -7.85
N GLY A 96 30.09 -15.36 -9.12
CA GLY A 96 31.47 -15.38 -9.58
C GLY A 96 32.26 -14.11 -9.20
N ASP A 97 31.56 -12.98 -9.04
CA ASP A 97 32.12 -11.68 -8.67
C ASP A 97 31.40 -11.10 -7.44
N ILE A 98 31.81 -11.58 -6.26
CA ILE A 98 31.25 -11.12 -4.96
C ILE A 98 31.87 -9.78 -4.60
N VAL A 99 31.04 -8.74 -4.49
CA VAL A 99 31.46 -7.36 -4.17
C VAL A 99 31.38 -7.03 -2.69
N LYS A 100 30.47 -7.66 -1.96
CA LYS A 100 30.29 -7.50 -0.51
C LYS A 100 29.85 -8.81 0.13
N GLN A 101 30.26 -8.99 1.38
CA GLN A 101 29.85 -10.13 2.21
C GLN A 101 29.93 -9.76 3.71
N GLY A 102 29.25 -10.51 4.54
CA GLY A 102 29.31 -10.34 5.98
C GLY A 102 28.59 -11.47 6.69
N ALA A 103 28.48 -11.36 8.01
CA ALA A 103 27.76 -12.30 8.85
C ALA A 103 26.88 -11.56 9.86
N VAL A 104 25.81 -12.22 10.29
CA VAL A 104 24.87 -11.75 11.30
C VAL A 104 24.31 -12.94 12.03
N THR A 105 24.06 -12.78 13.34
CA THR A 105 23.38 -13.83 14.16
C THR A 105 21.92 -13.43 14.34
N THR A 106 21.01 -14.33 14.01
CA THR A 106 19.58 -14.15 14.26
C THR A 106 19.19 -14.70 15.63
N THR A 107 18.16 -14.12 16.24
CA THR A 107 17.64 -14.54 17.54
C THR A 107 16.11 -14.58 17.56
N PRO A 108 15.50 -15.33 18.49
CA PRO A 108 14.04 -15.32 18.65
C PRO A 108 13.46 -13.95 19.04
N ASP A 109 14.27 -13.04 19.59
CA ASP A 109 13.80 -11.70 19.99
C ASP A 109 13.29 -10.89 18.80
N SER A 110 13.92 -11.04 17.63
CA SER A 110 13.50 -10.47 16.35
C SER A 110 12.79 -11.48 15.45
N ASP A 111 12.18 -12.51 16.01
CA ASP A 111 11.53 -13.61 15.26
C ASP A 111 12.43 -14.26 14.19
N HIS A 112 13.74 -14.30 14.44
CA HIS A 112 14.77 -14.79 13.52
C HIS A 112 14.83 -14.05 12.17
N THR A 113 14.30 -12.85 12.07
CA THR A 113 14.47 -12.01 10.88
C THR A 113 15.86 -11.37 10.83
N ILE A 114 16.33 -11.11 9.64
CA ILE A 114 17.63 -10.53 9.35
C ILE A 114 17.42 -9.28 8.49
N HIS A 115 18.03 -8.18 8.91
CA HIS A 115 18.19 -6.97 8.11
C HIS A 115 19.67 -6.65 8.02
N VAL A 116 20.19 -6.52 6.81
CA VAL A 116 21.54 -6.01 6.59
C VAL A 116 21.49 -4.84 5.62
N ASP A 117 22.37 -3.86 5.85
CA ASP A 117 22.47 -2.66 5.02
C ASP A 117 23.89 -2.52 4.46
N PRO A 118 24.25 -3.28 3.42
CA PRO A 118 25.58 -3.25 2.80
C PRO A 118 25.84 -1.89 2.18
N GLN A 119 26.92 -1.25 2.62
CA GLN A 119 27.33 0.07 2.17
C GLN A 119 28.42 0.02 1.07
N GLY A 120 28.50 1.08 0.25
CA GLY A 120 29.54 1.23 -0.77
C GLY A 120 29.31 0.37 -2.01
N LEU A 121 28.04 0.22 -2.38
CA LEU A 121 27.62 -0.29 -3.68
C LEU A 121 27.69 0.83 -4.73
N GLU A 122 27.79 0.47 -6.01
CA GLU A 122 27.75 1.44 -7.12
C GLU A 122 26.30 1.87 -7.40
N PRO A 123 26.07 3.15 -7.75
CA PRO A 123 24.75 3.65 -8.11
C PRO A 123 24.17 3.00 -9.36
N GLN A 124 22.84 2.93 -9.44
CA GLN A 124 22.08 2.46 -10.61
C GLN A 124 22.53 1.08 -11.12
N THR A 125 22.93 0.21 -10.19
CA THR A 125 23.54 -1.08 -10.51
C THR A 125 22.66 -2.22 -10.01
N VAL A 126 22.49 -3.24 -10.86
CA VAL A 126 21.82 -4.49 -10.50
C VAL A 126 22.79 -5.38 -9.75
N TYR A 127 22.31 -5.95 -8.65
CA TYR A 127 23.03 -6.92 -7.84
C TYR A 127 22.19 -8.15 -7.57
N PHE A 128 22.88 -9.25 -7.26
CA PHE A 128 22.30 -10.49 -6.77
C PHE A 128 22.77 -10.73 -5.35
N TYR A 129 21.92 -11.29 -4.51
CA TYR A 129 22.24 -11.54 -3.10
C TYR A 129 21.68 -12.87 -2.64
N ARG A 130 22.35 -13.46 -1.64
CA ARG A 130 21.91 -14.68 -0.98
C ARG A 130 22.38 -14.70 0.47
N PHE A 131 21.75 -15.59 1.23
CA PHE A 131 22.12 -15.88 2.60
C PHE A 131 22.50 -17.36 2.73
N THR A 132 23.45 -17.67 3.61
CA THR A 132 23.90 -19.05 3.87
C THR A 132 23.99 -19.24 5.37
N VAL A 133 23.40 -20.33 5.88
CA VAL A 133 23.50 -20.70 7.29
C VAL A 133 24.92 -21.14 7.58
N ALA A 134 25.56 -20.53 8.59
CA ALA A 134 26.97 -20.76 8.93
C ALA A 134 27.16 -21.79 10.04
N ASP A 135 26.11 -22.09 10.83
CA ASP A 135 26.16 -23.06 11.94
C ASP A 135 24.84 -23.80 12.14
N GLY A 136 24.85 -24.80 13.01
CA GLY A 136 23.65 -25.52 13.45
C GLY A 136 23.15 -26.59 12.47
N PRO A 137 21.87 -27.04 12.65
CA PRO A 137 21.31 -28.17 11.90
C PRO A 137 21.22 -27.95 10.39
N HIS A 138 21.21 -26.71 9.95
CA HIS A 138 21.08 -26.32 8.54
C HIS A 138 22.36 -25.71 7.96
N GLU A 139 23.53 -25.93 8.58
CA GLU A 139 24.82 -25.42 8.10
C GLU A 139 25.02 -25.74 6.61
N GLY A 140 25.43 -24.71 5.84
CA GLY A 140 25.66 -24.78 4.41
C GLY A 140 24.40 -24.67 3.53
N LYS A 141 23.19 -24.62 4.10
CA LYS A 141 21.96 -24.33 3.33
C LYS A 141 21.95 -22.87 2.90
N THR A 142 21.59 -22.63 1.62
CA THR A 142 21.50 -21.30 1.03
C THR A 142 20.05 -20.91 0.75
N SER A 143 19.76 -19.62 0.86
CA SER A 143 18.46 -19.05 0.45
C SER A 143 18.26 -19.11 -1.07
N PRO A 144 17.04 -18.85 -1.55
CA PRO A 144 16.86 -18.40 -2.93
C PRO A 144 17.74 -17.20 -3.22
N VAL A 145 18.11 -17.01 -4.49
CA VAL A 145 18.83 -15.82 -4.95
C VAL A 145 17.85 -14.68 -5.13
N GLY A 146 18.13 -13.55 -4.48
CA GLY A 146 17.44 -12.30 -4.71
C GLY A 146 18.17 -11.42 -5.71
N ARG A 147 17.41 -10.64 -6.48
CA ARG A 147 17.88 -9.58 -7.37
C ARG A 147 17.48 -8.22 -6.78
N THR A 148 18.37 -7.27 -6.78
CA THR A 148 18.11 -5.90 -6.31
C THR A 148 18.77 -4.88 -7.23
N LYS A 149 18.43 -3.60 -7.04
CA LYS A 149 19.00 -2.50 -7.83
C LYS A 149 19.17 -1.28 -6.91
N THR A 150 20.36 -0.67 -6.94
CA THR A 150 20.60 0.60 -6.24
C THR A 150 19.96 1.76 -6.99
N ALA A 151 19.60 2.82 -6.26
CA ALA A 151 19.11 4.05 -6.87
C ALA A 151 20.21 4.75 -7.69
N PRO A 152 19.87 5.53 -8.72
CA PRO A 152 20.77 6.47 -9.33
C PRO A 152 21.31 7.48 -8.31
N ALA A 153 22.53 7.96 -8.51
CA ALA A 153 23.10 8.99 -7.63
C ALA A 153 22.24 10.28 -7.67
N PRO A 154 22.05 10.98 -6.55
CA PRO A 154 21.33 12.25 -6.53
C PRO A 154 21.88 13.23 -7.57
N GLY A 155 21.00 13.80 -8.40
CA GLY A 155 21.34 14.72 -9.49
C GLY A 155 21.94 14.07 -10.75
N ALA A 156 22.11 12.75 -10.79
CA ALA A 156 22.45 12.06 -12.04
C ALA A 156 21.29 12.14 -13.03
N ALA A 157 21.60 12.33 -14.30
CA ALA A 157 20.58 12.37 -15.35
C ALA A 157 19.90 11.00 -15.51
N VAL A 158 18.58 10.96 -15.37
CA VAL A 158 17.76 9.76 -15.54
C VAL A 158 16.71 10.01 -16.61
N GLU A 159 16.78 9.26 -17.70
CA GLU A 159 15.86 9.42 -18.84
C GLU A 159 14.49 8.83 -18.56
N GLN A 160 14.42 7.73 -17.82
CA GLN A 160 13.20 7.00 -17.50
C GLN A 160 13.32 6.23 -16.18
N MET A 161 12.22 6.14 -15.46
CA MET A 161 12.06 5.27 -14.29
C MET A 161 10.68 4.60 -14.33
N THR A 162 10.61 3.32 -14.00
CA THR A 162 9.35 2.58 -13.93
C THR A 162 9.16 1.98 -12.55
N MET A 163 8.04 2.32 -11.91
CA MET A 163 7.66 1.84 -10.58
C MET A 163 6.42 0.97 -10.67
N ALA A 164 6.49 -0.28 -10.23
CA ALA A 164 5.29 -1.06 -9.96
C ALA A 164 4.62 -0.51 -8.70
N VAL A 165 3.28 -0.43 -8.69
CA VAL A 165 2.48 0.16 -7.59
C VAL A 165 1.39 -0.83 -7.21
N ALA A 166 1.33 -1.21 -5.93
CA ALA A 166 0.37 -2.18 -5.42
C ALA A 166 -0.07 -1.84 -4.00
N SER A 167 -1.21 -2.36 -3.58
CA SER A 167 -1.75 -2.27 -2.23
C SER A 167 -2.79 -3.37 -1.95
N CYS A 168 -3.23 -3.51 -0.70
CA CYS A 168 -4.45 -4.22 -0.31
C CYS A 168 -4.44 -5.71 -0.70
N ALA A 169 -3.49 -6.47 -0.12
CA ALA A 169 -3.31 -7.89 -0.37
C ALA A 169 -3.98 -8.74 0.72
N ASN A 170 -5.26 -9.08 0.56
CA ASN A 170 -5.96 -9.94 1.50
C ASN A 170 -5.75 -11.42 1.16
N TRP A 171 -5.12 -12.17 2.09
CA TRP A 171 -4.83 -13.59 1.94
C TRP A 171 -6.08 -14.44 1.70
N GLU A 172 -7.15 -14.19 2.44
CA GLU A 172 -8.37 -15.01 2.36
C GLU A 172 -9.17 -14.81 1.08
N SER A 173 -9.08 -13.62 0.50
CA SER A 173 -9.94 -13.23 -0.62
C SER A 173 -9.45 -13.80 -1.95
N GLY A 174 -8.16 -14.15 -2.08
CA GLY A 174 -7.64 -14.63 -3.36
C GLY A 174 -6.18 -15.07 -3.35
N PHE A 175 -5.73 -15.57 -4.49
CA PHE A 175 -4.33 -15.90 -4.76
C PHE A 175 -3.58 -14.68 -5.27
N PHE A 176 -2.32 -14.55 -4.89
CA PHE A 176 -1.49 -13.38 -5.19
C PHE A 176 -0.86 -13.39 -6.59
N THR A 177 -1.59 -13.87 -7.59
CA THR A 177 -1.12 -14.00 -8.99
C THR A 177 -0.56 -12.69 -9.57
N ALA A 178 -1.06 -11.54 -9.14
CA ALA A 178 -0.53 -10.23 -9.52
C ALA A 178 0.97 -10.09 -9.19
N TYR A 179 1.41 -10.59 -8.04
CA TYR A 179 2.82 -10.57 -7.66
C TYR A 179 3.70 -11.49 -8.54
N GLY A 180 3.16 -12.63 -9.01
CA GLY A 180 3.86 -13.48 -9.95
C GLY A 180 4.16 -12.78 -11.28
N ASP A 181 3.22 -11.99 -11.81
CA ASP A 181 3.46 -11.15 -13.00
C ASP A 181 4.46 -10.03 -12.70
N MET A 182 4.34 -9.38 -11.55
CA MET A 182 5.29 -8.34 -11.10
C MET A 182 6.72 -8.90 -11.00
N ALA A 183 6.89 -10.09 -10.44
CA ALA A 183 8.16 -10.80 -10.36
C ALA A 183 8.76 -11.08 -11.74
N ARG A 184 7.95 -11.58 -12.66
CA ARG A 184 8.36 -11.88 -14.04
C ARG A 184 8.86 -10.62 -14.74
N ARG A 185 8.13 -9.50 -14.62
CA ARG A 185 8.50 -8.20 -15.22
C ARG A 185 9.73 -7.60 -14.54
N GLY A 186 9.86 -7.72 -13.22
CA GLY A 186 11.03 -7.29 -12.47
C GLY A 186 12.31 -8.01 -12.91
N ARG A 187 12.24 -9.35 -13.09
CA ARG A 187 13.38 -10.11 -13.62
C ARG A 187 13.71 -9.76 -15.08
N ALA A 188 12.74 -9.28 -15.84
CA ALA A 188 12.92 -8.79 -17.21
C ALA A 188 13.41 -7.34 -17.29
N ASP A 189 13.73 -6.71 -16.16
CA ASP A 189 14.16 -5.31 -16.05
C ASP A 189 13.13 -4.28 -16.55
N GLU A 190 11.83 -4.66 -16.53
CA GLU A 190 10.74 -3.75 -16.89
C GLU A 190 10.43 -2.75 -15.76
N PHE A 191 10.77 -3.08 -14.51
CA PHE A 191 10.56 -2.26 -13.31
C PHE A 191 11.88 -1.99 -12.58
N ASP A 192 12.02 -0.76 -12.07
CA ASP A 192 13.16 -0.37 -11.25
C ASP A 192 12.95 -0.69 -9.77
N ILE A 193 11.72 -0.46 -9.27
CA ILE A 193 11.30 -0.72 -7.89
C ILE A 193 9.83 -1.17 -7.86
N ALA A 194 9.44 -1.78 -6.74
CA ALA A 194 8.05 -1.93 -6.34
C ALA A 194 7.72 -0.96 -5.20
N VAL A 195 6.60 -0.26 -5.30
CA VAL A 195 6.05 0.61 -4.25
C VAL A 195 4.78 -0.02 -3.72
N PHE A 196 4.72 -0.25 -2.41
CA PHE A 196 3.57 -0.86 -1.76
C PHE A 196 2.94 0.13 -0.77
N LEU A 197 1.66 0.40 -0.94
CA LEU A 197 0.96 1.54 -0.37
C LEU A 197 0.01 1.16 0.78
N GLY A 198 0.36 0.11 1.52
CA GLY A 198 -0.39 -0.34 2.69
C GLY A 198 -1.33 -1.51 2.45
N ASP A 199 -1.85 -2.06 3.55
CA ASP A 199 -2.63 -3.29 3.61
C ASP A 199 -1.86 -4.50 3.08
N TYR A 200 -0.62 -4.63 3.55
CA TYR A 200 0.20 -5.79 3.25
C TYR A 200 -0.34 -7.07 3.91
N ILE A 201 -0.94 -6.92 5.09
CA ILE A 201 -1.70 -7.95 5.81
C ILE A 201 -3.06 -7.40 6.21
N TYR A 202 -3.96 -8.27 6.66
CA TYR A 202 -5.25 -7.91 7.25
C TYR A 202 -5.38 -8.53 8.63
N GLU A 203 -5.86 -7.78 9.62
CA GLU A 203 -5.88 -8.17 11.02
C GLU A 203 -7.04 -9.09 11.40
N TYR A 204 -8.09 -9.14 10.60
CA TYR A 204 -9.33 -9.85 10.92
C TYR A 204 -9.13 -11.34 11.24
N ALA A 205 -10.05 -11.88 12.05
CA ALA A 205 -10.19 -13.31 12.22
C ALA A 205 -10.57 -14.01 10.90
N ALA A 206 -10.25 -15.29 10.79
CA ALA A 206 -10.57 -16.09 9.62
C ALA A 206 -12.06 -16.00 9.25
N GLY A 207 -12.36 -15.69 7.99
CA GLY A 207 -13.69 -15.43 7.45
C GLY A 207 -14.28 -14.06 7.81
N GLY A 208 -13.56 -13.20 8.51
CA GLY A 208 -14.03 -11.88 8.93
C GLY A 208 -14.14 -10.87 7.79
N TYR A 209 -13.22 -10.92 6.84
CA TYR A 209 -13.17 -9.99 5.71
C TYR A 209 -12.73 -10.68 4.42
N SER A 210 -13.68 -11.31 3.73
CA SER A 210 -13.42 -11.99 2.45
C SER A 210 -14.60 -11.79 1.49
N GLY A 211 -14.39 -11.18 0.33
CA GLY A 211 -15.44 -10.81 -0.63
C GLY A 211 -16.35 -11.97 -1.03
N ASN A 212 -15.83 -12.94 -1.77
CA ASN A 212 -16.57 -14.12 -2.24
C ASN A 212 -16.53 -15.32 -1.26
N GLY A 213 -16.05 -15.10 -0.03
CA GLY A 213 -15.75 -16.14 0.95
C GLY A 213 -14.27 -16.54 0.90
N PRO A 214 -13.74 -17.13 2.00
CA PRO A 214 -12.33 -17.43 2.08
C PRO A 214 -11.93 -18.54 1.09
N VAL A 215 -10.89 -18.26 0.28
CA VAL A 215 -10.25 -19.25 -0.60
C VAL A 215 -9.03 -19.89 0.06
N ARG A 216 -8.44 -19.20 1.04
CA ARG A 216 -7.31 -19.63 1.86
C ARG A 216 -7.56 -19.16 3.29
N ASP A 217 -7.30 -20.01 4.29
CA ASP A 217 -7.55 -19.64 5.69
C ASP A 217 -6.42 -18.74 6.23
N HIS A 218 -6.78 -17.71 6.99
CA HIS A 218 -5.84 -16.91 7.78
C HIS A 218 -5.18 -17.75 8.87
N HIS A 219 -3.93 -17.42 9.16
CA HIS A 219 -3.22 -17.93 10.33
C HIS A 219 -2.53 -16.76 11.05
N PRO A 220 -2.72 -16.59 12.37
CA PRO A 220 -3.64 -17.37 13.22
C PRO A 220 -5.10 -17.11 12.81
N ALA A 221 -6.00 -18.02 13.19
CA ALA A 221 -7.42 -17.94 12.82
C ALA A 221 -8.20 -16.86 13.62
N ASN A 222 -7.66 -16.41 14.75
CA ASN A 222 -8.23 -15.28 15.51
C ASN A 222 -7.85 -13.94 14.88
N GLU A 223 -8.56 -12.89 15.25
CA GLU A 223 -8.10 -11.53 15.03
C GLU A 223 -6.75 -11.31 15.71
N ILE A 224 -5.83 -10.62 15.02
CA ILE A 224 -4.48 -10.43 15.54
C ILE A 224 -4.40 -9.17 16.41
N VAL A 225 -3.85 -9.33 17.62
CA VAL A 225 -3.72 -8.27 18.62
C VAL A 225 -2.32 -8.23 19.22
N SER A 226 -1.73 -9.40 19.49
CA SER A 226 -0.41 -9.53 20.11
C SER A 226 0.72 -9.53 19.09
N LEU A 227 1.95 -9.22 19.54
CA LEU A 227 3.15 -9.33 18.70
C LEU A 227 3.29 -10.72 18.06
N ALA A 228 3.01 -11.78 18.82
CA ALA A 228 3.05 -13.14 18.31
C ALA A 228 2.03 -13.38 17.18
N ASP A 229 0.83 -12.81 17.31
CA ASP A 229 -0.20 -12.92 16.27
C ASP A 229 0.24 -12.18 14.99
N TYR A 230 0.74 -10.94 15.10
CA TYR A 230 1.22 -10.16 13.94
C TYR A 230 2.38 -10.87 13.24
N ARG A 231 3.38 -11.36 13.98
CA ARG A 231 4.50 -12.15 13.42
C ARG A 231 4.00 -13.40 12.68
N THR A 232 3.03 -14.11 13.27
CA THR A 232 2.41 -15.30 12.67
C THR A 232 1.67 -14.94 11.37
N ARG A 233 0.93 -13.82 11.35
CA ARG A 233 0.20 -13.32 10.18
C ARG A 233 1.16 -12.92 9.05
N TYR A 234 2.22 -12.15 9.33
CA TYR A 234 3.27 -11.86 8.35
C TYR A 234 3.91 -13.14 7.82
N GLY A 235 4.23 -14.08 8.71
CA GLY A 235 4.76 -15.38 8.33
C GLY A 235 3.85 -16.12 7.36
N ARG A 236 2.53 -16.12 7.62
CA ARG A 236 1.54 -16.72 6.72
C ARG A 236 1.58 -16.10 5.31
N TYR A 237 1.52 -14.79 5.22
CA TYR A 237 1.57 -14.07 3.93
C TYR A 237 2.87 -14.35 3.17
N ARG A 238 4.01 -14.34 3.87
CA ARG A 238 5.34 -14.59 3.30
C ARG A 238 5.57 -16.05 2.88
N THR A 239 4.64 -16.99 3.11
CA THR A 239 4.68 -18.33 2.50
C THR A 239 4.14 -18.38 1.08
N ASP A 240 3.46 -17.34 0.58
CA ASP A 240 2.99 -17.28 -0.80
C ASP A 240 4.17 -17.17 -1.77
N ARG A 241 4.21 -18.06 -2.77
CA ARG A 241 5.34 -18.13 -3.72
C ARG A 241 5.42 -16.94 -4.64
N ASP A 242 4.28 -16.45 -5.13
CA ASP A 242 4.25 -15.29 -6.02
C ASP A 242 4.72 -14.03 -5.28
N LEU A 243 4.37 -13.88 -4.00
CA LEU A 243 4.85 -12.80 -3.15
C LEU A 243 6.36 -12.92 -2.86
N GLN A 244 6.86 -14.14 -2.56
CA GLN A 244 8.30 -14.37 -2.39
C GLN A 244 9.07 -14.03 -3.67
N ASP A 245 8.56 -14.45 -4.81
CA ASP A 245 9.17 -14.21 -6.11
C ASP A 245 9.20 -12.70 -6.46
N ALA A 246 8.16 -11.94 -6.11
CA ALA A 246 8.14 -10.49 -6.31
C ALA A 246 9.16 -9.78 -5.41
N HIS A 247 9.25 -10.16 -4.14
CA HIS A 247 10.27 -9.64 -3.23
C HIS A 247 11.70 -10.00 -3.65
N ALA A 248 11.90 -11.20 -4.17
CA ALA A 248 13.21 -11.63 -4.66
C ALA A 248 13.61 -10.96 -5.99
N ALA A 249 12.68 -10.41 -6.75
CA ALA A 249 12.93 -9.85 -8.08
C ALA A 249 13.26 -8.35 -8.09
N LEU A 250 12.79 -7.59 -7.09
CA LEU A 250 12.80 -6.12 -7.05
C LEU A 250 13.09 -5.60 -5.65
N PRO A 251 13.76 -4.45 -5.51
CA PRO A 251 13.75 -3.71 -4.26
C PRO A 251 12.37 -3.05 -4.05
N TRP A 252 11.86 -3.15 -2.82
CA TRP A 252 10.55 -2.60 -2.42
C TRP A 252 10.70 -1.35 -1.60
N VAL A 253 9.79 -0.38 -1.81
CA VAL A 253 9.57 0.77 -0.94
C VAL A 253 8.15 0.66 -0.42
N VAL A 254 7.99 0.46 0.87
CA VAL A 254 6.70 0.14 1.48
C VAL A 254 6.29 1.19 2.51
N VAL A 255 5.00 1.37 2.69
CA VAL A 255 4.40 2.12 3.79
C VAL A 255 3.20 1.31 4.29
N TRP A 256 2.81 1.48 5.54
CA TRP A 256 1.56 0.91 6.04
C TRP A 256 0.35 1.75 5.68
N ASP A 257 -0.82 1.10 5.74
CA ASP A 257 -2.10 1.75 5.96
C ASP A 257 -2.68 1.30 7.31
N ASP A 258 -3.96 1.11 7.45
CA ASP A 258 -4.57 0.76 8.74
C ASP A 258 -4.49 -0.73 9.07
N HIS A 259 -4.68 -1.62 8.10
CA HIS A 259 -4.77 -3.06 8.34
C HIS A 259 -3.45 -3.72 8.79
N GLU A 260 -2.32 -3.07 8.66
CA GLU A 260 -1.09 -3.51 9.34
C GLU A 260 -1.23 -3.42 10.86
N THR A 261 -2.20 -2.64 11.37
CA THR A 261 -2.56 -2.55 12.78
C THR A 261 -4.00 -2.99 13.02
N ALA A 262 -4.98 -2.18 12.63
CA ALA A 262 -6.40 -2.46 12.69
C ALA A 262 -7.21 -1.45 11.87
N ASN A 263 -8.34 -1.89 11.30
CA ASN A 263 -9.23 -1.09 10.47
C ASN A 263 -9.49 0.31 11.03
N ASP A 264 -9.40 1.31 10.14
CA ASP A 264 -9.62 2.73 10.42
C ASP A 264 -8.76 3.25 11.59
N SER A 265 -7.49 2.79 11.69
CA SER A 265 -6.58 3.20 12.76
C SER A 265 -6.23 4.69 12.69
N TRP A 266 -6.09 5.29 13.87
CA TRP A 266 -5.67 6.68 14.07
C TRP A 266 -4.78 6.79 15.32
N ARG A 267 -4.22 7.97 15.61
CA ARG A 267 -3.23 8.15 16.71
C ARG A 267 -3.68 7.61 18.06
N GLY A 268 -4.97 7.58 18.36
CA GLY A 268 -5.51 7.20 19.67
C GLY A 268 -6.39 5.96 19.68
N GLY A 269 -6.55 5.25 18.56
CA GLY A 269 -7.42 4.08 18.48
C GLY A 269 -7.58 3.54 17.07
N ALA A 270 -8.54 2.64 16.90
CA ALA A 270 -9.00 2.14 15.61
C ALA A 270 -10.48 1.76 15.71
N GLU A 271 -11.18 1.72 14.57
CA GLU A 271 -12.55 1.20 14.53
C GLU A 271 -12.58 -0.26 15.00
N ASN A 272 -11.63 -1.06 14.50
CA ASN A 272 -11.48 -2.47 14.88
C ASN A 272 -10.52 -2.64 16.07
N HIS A 273 -10.77 -1.90 17.17
CA HIS A 273 -10.09 -2.10 18.44
C HIS A 273 -11.02 -1.86 19.62
N GLN A 274 -11.19 -2.89 20.46
CA GLN A 274 -12.04 -2.87 21.63
C GLN A 274 -11.21 -3.00 22.92
N PRO A 275 -10.86 -1.89 23.59
CA PRO A 275 -9.94 -1.89 24.73
C PRO A 275 -10.34 -2.84 25.88
N ASP A 276 -11.65 -3.03 26.09
CA ASP A 276 -12.18 -3.94 27.12
C ASP A 276 -11.83 -5.43 26.88
N LYS A 277 -11.46 -5.79 25.65
CA LYS A 277 -11.17 -7.17 25.24
C LYS A 277 -9.72 -7.35 24.78
N GLU A 278 -9.17 -6.35 24.14
CA GLU A 278 -7.91 -6.41 23.39
C GLU A 278 -6.76 -5.65 24.08
N GLY A 279 -7.08 -4.94 25.19
CA GLY A 279 -6.08 -4.22 25.97
C GLY A 279 -5.83 -2.79 25.48
N ASP A 280 -4.71 -2.22 25.84
CA ASP A 280 -4.35 -0.86 25.50
C ASP A 280 -4.04 -0.72 24.01
N TRP A 281 -4.55 0.34 23.39
CA TRP A 281 -4.31 0.63 21.98
C TRP A 281 -2.83 0.77 21.62
N LEU A 282 -2.07 1.44 22.47
CA LEU A 282 -0.64 1.67 22.20
C LEU A 282 0.16 0.36 22.24
N ASP A 283 -0.24 -0.58 23.10
CA ASP A 283 0.39 -1.91 23.16
C ASP A 283 0.14 -2.68 21.86
N ARG A 284 -1.10 -2.70 21.35
CA ARG A 284 -1.45 -3.32 20.06
C ARG A 284 -0.71 -2.64 18.90
N ARG A 285 -0.76 -1.31 18.84
CA ARG A 285 -0.07 -0.55 17.79
C ARG A 285 1.43 -0.82 17.78
N ASN A 286 2.08 -0.79 18.95
CA ASN A 286 3.51 -1.03 19.04
C ASN A 286 3.87 -2.47 18.64
N ALA A 287 3.06 -3.47 19.02
CA ALA A 287 3.23 -4.86 18.59
C ALA A 287 3.13 -5.00 17.06
N ALA A 288 2.14 -4.38 16.45
CA ALA A 288 1.94 -4.37 15.01
C ALA A 288 3.12 -3.73 14.27
N MET A 289 3.55 -2.54 14.73
CA MET A 289 4.68 -1.82 14.15
C MET A 289 5.99 -2.59 14.31
N GLN A 290 6.24 -3.22 15.46
CA GLN A 290 7.42 -4.05 15.65
C GLN A 290 7.44 -5.20 14.64
N ALA A 291 6.34 -5.94 14.49
CA ALA A 291 6.25 -7.02 13.50
C ALA A 291 6.46 -6.51 12.07
N TYR A 292 5.92 -5.34 11.74
CA TYR A 292 6.12 -4.70 10.43
C TYR A 292 7.60 -4.48 10.12
N PHE A 293 8.34 -3.86 11.05
CA PHE A 293 9.77 -3.60 10.88
C PHE A 293 10.63 -4.87 10.92
N GLU A 294 10.18 -5.91 11.57
CA GLU A 294 10.85 -7.22 11.54
C GLU A 294 10.65 -7.95 10.20
N TRP A 295 9.46 -7.85 9.60
CA TRP A 295 9.08 -8.69 8.46
C TRP A 295 9.23 -8.03 7.08
N LEU A 296 9.50 -6.73 7.01
CA LEU A 296 9.65 -5.98 5.76
C LEU A 296 11.04 -5.32 5.65
N PRO A 297 11.60 -5.21 4.43
CA PRO A 297 12.94 -4.68 4.20
C PRO A 297 12.98 -3.15 4.28
N VAL A 298 12.71 -2.58 5.44
CA VAL A 298 12.57 -1.13 5.66
C VAL A 298 13.79 -0.57 6.38
N ARG A 299 14.26 0.59 5.97
CA ARG A 299 15.39 1.33 6.56
C ARG A 299 15.00 2.21 7.75
N ALA A 300 13.72 2.47 7.94
CA ALA A 300 13.21 3.29 9.03
C ALA A 300 13.22 2.56 10.38
N THR A 301 13.10 3.30 11.46
CA THR A 301 12.90 2.78 12.82
C THR A 301 11.47 3.00 13.28
N SER A 302 11.01 2.13 14.20
CA SER A 302 9.65 2.18 14.72
C SER A 302 9.35 3.49 15.45
N PRO A 303 8.13 4.05 15.34
CA PRO A 303 7.69 5.16 16.18
C PRO A 303 7.79 4.91 17.68
N SER A 304 7.73 3.64 18.14
CA SER A 304 7.99 3.27 19.55
C SER A 304 9.45 3.48 19.98
N GLU A 305 10.37 3.63 19.02
CA GLU A 305 11.78 3.91 19.20
C GLU A 305 12.18 5.33 18.76
N GLU A 306 11.24 6.27 18.84
CA GLU A 306 11.38 7.66 18.37
C GLU A 306 11.66 7.78 16.86
N GLY A 307 11.34 6.72 16.09
CA GLY A 307 11.47 6.71 14.64
C GLY A 307 10.15 7.05 13.93
N HIS A 308 10.18 6.99 12.62
CA HIS A 308 8.98 7.18 11.78
C HIS A 308 9.16 6.44 10.44
N ILE A 309 8.04 6.03 9.82
CA ILE A 309 8.07 5.35 8.51
C ILE A 309 8.06 6.33 7.34
N TYR A 310 7.57 7.56 7.53
CA TYR A 310 7.60 8.55 6.46
C TYR A 310 9.04 8.90 6.10
N ARG A 311 9.38 8.77 4.84
CA ARG A 311 10.73 8.91 4.32
C ARG A 311 10.75 9.25 2.83
N SER A 312 11.89 9.70 2.31
CA SER A 312 12.02 10.01 0.88
C SER A 312 13.24 9.33 0.25
N PHE A 313 13.14 9.13 -1.07
CA PHE A 313 14.16 8.51 -1.92
C PHE A 313 14.35 9.35 -3.17
N THR A 314 15.61 9.70 -3.45
CA THR A 314 15.96 10.46 -4.64
C THR A 314 16.49 9.52 -5.74
N PHE A 315 15.87 9.55 -6.90
CA PHE A 315 16.30 8.78 -8.08
C PHE A 315 16.82 9.75 -9.16
N GLY A 316 18.10 10.07 -9.06
CA GLY A 316 18.78 11.00 -9.97
C GLY A 316 18.20 12.42 -9.90
N ASP A 317 17.96 12.99 -11.07
CA ASP A 317 17.27 14.27 -11.28
C ASP A 317 15.79 14.09 -11.69
N LEU A 318 15.33 12.82 -11.79
CA LEU A 318 14.01 12.52 -12.32
C LEU A 318 12.93 12.45 -11.24
N VAL A 319 13.17 11.70 -10.13
CA VAL A 319 12.12 11.41 -9.14
C VAL A 319 12.63 11.66 -7.72
N GLU A 320 11.84 12.42 -6.97
CA GLU A 320 11.82 12.40 -5.50
C GLU A 320 10.57 11.63 -5.08
N LEU A 321 10.75 10.40 -4.58
CA LEU A 321 9.67 9.57 -4.04
C LEU A 321 9.55 9.81 -2.54
N THR A 322 8.42 10.32 -2.10
CA THR A 322 8.14 10.61 -0.69
C THR A 322 7.00 9.73 -0.20
N MET A 323 7.28 8.85 0.74
CA MET A 323 6.31 7.96 1.37
C MET A 323 5.73 8.65 2.60
N MET A 324 4.41 8.74 2.70
CA MET A 324 3.71 9.40 3.80
C MET A 324 3.10 8.37 4.76
N ASP A 325 3.10 8.68 6.05
CA ASP A 325 2.37 7.94 7.08
C ASP A 325 1.03 8.64 7.33
N LEU A 326 -0.05 8.03 6.90
CA LEU A 326 -1.39 8.63 6.97
C LEU A 326 -2.24 8.07 8.12
N ARG A 327 -1.66 7.24 9.00
CA ARG A 327 -2.39 6.57 10.09
C ARG A 327 -1.87 6.93 11.47
N THR A 328 -0.55 6.93 11.69
CA THR A 328 0.04 7.07 13.04
C THR A 328 -0.25 8.42 13.69
N TYR A 329 -0.31 9.48 12.92
CA TYR A 329 -0.38 10.87 13.42
C TYR A 329 -1.76 11.51 13.22
N ARG A 330 -2.67 10.85 12.49
CA ARG A 330 -3.95 11.45 12.12
C ARG A 330 -4.92 11.56 13.30
N ASP A 331 -5.82 12.52 13.20
CA ASP A 331 -7.03 12.59 14.02
C ASP A 331 -8.00 11.47 13.64
N GLU A 332 -8.87 11.09 14.57
CA GLU A 332 -9.95 10.15 14.31
C GLU A 332 -10.79 10.60 13.10
N GLN A 333 -11.09 9.70 12.17
CA GLN A 333 -11.97 9.99 11.05
C GLN A 333 -13.36 10.41 11.54
N VAL A 334 -14.03 11.23 10.76
CA VAL A 334 -15.37 11.71 11.10
C VAL A 334 -16.40 10.96 10.27
N THR A 335 -17.33 10.30 10.94
CA THR A 335 -18.49 9.75 10.29
C THR A 335 -19.30 10.89 9.66
N TRP A 336 -19.55 10.79 8.42
CA TRP A 336 -20.25 11.69 7.48
C TRP A 336 -20.81 13.00 8.06
N ASN A 337 -19.91 13.95 8.34
CA ASN A 337 -20.25 15.30 8.76
C ASN A 337 -19.41 16.30 7.97
N PRO A 338 -19.91 16.78 6.80
CA PRO A 338 -19.16 17.68 5.93
C PRO A 338 -18.63 18.94 6.61
N ALA A 339 -19.31 19.45 7.63
CA ALA A 339 -18.84 20.62 8.38
C ALA A 339 -17.55 20.32 9.16
N LYS A 340 -17.45 19.11 9.71
CA LYS A 340 -16.25 18.68 10.42
C LYS A 340 -15.09 18.36 9.49
N PHE A 341 -15.33 17.95 8.26
CA PHE A 341 -14.27 17.66 7.28
C PHE A 341 -13.39 18.87 6.96
N ALA A 342 -13.92 20.07 7.09
CA ALA A 342 -13.26 21.34 6.79
C ALA A 342 -12.71 22.05 8.04
N GLU A 343 -12.75 21.44 9.24
CA GLU A 343 -12.16 22.02 10.43
C GLU A 343 -10.65 22.23 10.24
N GLU A 344 -10.17 23.43 10.55
CA GLU A 344 -8.80 23.87 10.27
C GLU A 344 -7.75 23.16 11.12
N ASP A 345 -8.13 22.65 12.28
CA ASP A 345 -7.28 21.96 13.24
C ASP A 345 -7.22 20.45 13.05
N ARG A 346 -8.02 19.91 12.14
CA ARG A 346 -7.93 18.48 11.79
C ARG A 346 -6.69 18.19 10.98
N SER A 347 -5.99 17.13 11.37
CA SER A 347 -4.75 16.71 10.73
C SER A 347 -4.75 15.23 10.34
N LEU A 348 -4.25 14.94 9.15
CA LEU A 348 -3.93 13.61 8.66
C LEU A 348 -2.44 13.27 8.87
N LEU A 349 -1.56 14.23 8.63
CA LEU A 349 -0.11 14.07 8.68
C LEU A 349 0.49 14.34 10.08
N GLY A 350 -0.20 15.10 10.92
CA GLY A 350 0.45 15.72 12.07
C GLY A 350 1.38 16.86 11.66
N SER A 351 1.68 17.78 12.57
CA SER A 351 2.45 18.99 12.24
C SER A 351 3.90 18.72 11.85
N GLU A 352 4.51 17.71 12.45
CA GLU A 352 5.93 17.39 12.23
C GLU A 352 6.14 16.82 10.82
N GLN A 353 5.38 15.80 10.47
CA GLN A 353 5.44 15.22 9.13
C GLN A 353 5.00 16.22 8.04
N TYR A 354 3.95 17.03 8.30
CA TYR A 354 3.52 18.06 7.37
C TYR A 354 4.67 19.04 7.04
N ASN A 355 5.34 19.57 8.06
CA ASN A 355 6.45 20.51 7.86
C ASN A 355 7.63 19.84 7.13
N TRP A 356 7.96 18.60 7.49
CA TRP A 356 8.98 17.82 6.81
C TRP A 356 8.63 17.59 5.32
N LEU A 357 7.37 17.25 5.02
CA LEU A 357 6.91 17.03 3.65
C LEU A 357 7.01 18.31 2.81
N VAL A 358 6.58 19.45 3.36
CA VAL A 358 6.67 20.75 2.67
C VAL A 358 8.14 21.09 2.38
N ASP A 359 9.03 20.96 3.37
CA ASP A 359 10.47 21.19 3.18
C ASP A 359 11.05 20.28 2.07
N LYS A 360 10.69 18.99 2.06
CA LYS A 360 11.10 18.05 1.01
C LYS A 360 10.64 18.47 -0.37
N VAL A 361 9.38 18.88 -0.50
CA VAL A 361 8.83 19.35 -1.76
C VAL A 361 9.53 20.64 -2.22
N GLU A 362 9.71 21.62 -1.34
CA GLU A 362 10.33 22.90 -1.66
C GLU A 362 11.80 22.73 -2.11
N THR A 363 12.55 21.88 -1.41
CA THR A 363 13.99 21.67 -1.65
C THR A 363 14.30 20.68 -2.77
N SER A 364 13.35 19.86 -3.20
CA SER A 364 13.53 18.89 -4.28
C SER A 364 13.89 19.59 -5.60
N ASN A 365 14.89 19.06 -6.31
CA ASN A 365 15.22 19.46 -7.67
C ASN A 365 14.82 18.41 -8.72
N ALA A 366 14.12 17.36 -8.30
CA ALA A 366 13.66 16.32 -9.20
C ALA A 366 12.58 16.82 -10.16
N ALA A 367 12.53 16.23 -11.33
CA ALA A 367 11.50 16.54 -12.31
C ALA A 367 10.10 16.20 -11.79
N TRP A 368 9.97 15.12 -11.01
CA TRP A 368 8.71 14.67 -10.40
C TRP A 368 8.83 14.59 -8.88
N ASN A 369 7.82 15.10 -8.18
CA ASN A 369 7.57 14.80 -6.78
C ASN A 369 6.48 13.71 -6.73
N VAL A 370 6.91 12.47 -6.55
CA VAL A 370 6.00 11.32 -6.42
C VAL A 370 5.67 11.13 -4.95
N LEU A 371 4.40 11.19 -4.62
CA LEU A 371 3.88 11.09 -3.26
C LEU A 371 3.21 9.73 -3.08
N GLY A 372 3.88 8.83 -2.35
CA GLY A 372 3.34 7.54 -1.93
C GLY A 372 2.33 7.76 -0.82
N ASN A 373 1.08 7.51 -1.13
CA ASN A 373 -0.09 7.96 -0.41
C ASN A 373 -1.04 6.77 -0.21
N SER A 374 -1.24 6.30 1.01
CA SER A 374 -2.05 5.10 1.22
C SER A 374 -3.52 5.34 0.89
N VAL A 375 -4.13 6.48 1.24
CA VAL A 375 -5.55 6.77 1.01
C VAL A 375 -5.77 7.81 -0.11
N MET A 376 -6.93 7.81 -0.77
CA MET A 376 -7.22 8.68 -1.92
C MET A 376 -7.05 10.18 -1.58
N PHE A 377 -6.26 10.87 -2.42
CA PHE A 377 -5.97 12.29 -2.28
C PHE A 377 -7.02 13.19 -2.93
N SER A 378 -7.41 12.86 -4.17
CA SER A 378 -8.40 13.65 -4.92
C SER A 378 -9.79 13.52 -4.32
N PRO A 379 -10.62 14.57 -4.35
CA PRO A 379 -11.97 14.50 -3.79
C PRO A 379 -12.81 13.44 -4.49
N MET A 380 -13.57 12.67 -3.70
CA MET A 380 -14.59 11.77 -4.20
C MET A 380 -15.96 12.25 -3.74
N ASN A 381 -16.68 12.91 -4.63
CA ASN A 381 -17.97 13.51 -4.35
C ASN A 381 -19.11 12.68 -4.92
N LEU A 382 -20.20 12.54 -4.18
CA LEU A 382 -21.46 11.99 -4.68
C LEU A 382 -22.10 12.94 -5.71
N ILE A 383 -22.07 14.23 -5.42
CA ILE A 383 -22.59 15.30 -6.26
C ILE A 383 -21.59 16.45 -6.23
N THR A 384 -21.29 17.00 -7.42
CA THR A 384 -20.54 18.24 -7.54
C THR A 384 -21.41 19.28 -8.24
N LEU A 385 -21.53 20.44 -7.63
CA LEU A 385 -22.17 21.62 -8.22
C LEU A 385 -21.08 22.51 -8.82
N GLU A 386 -21.40 23.20 -9.92
CA GLU A 386 -20.46 24.16 -10.50
C GLU A 386 -20.10 25.27 -9.51
N GLU A 387 -18.82 25.56 -9.37
CA GLU A 387 -18.34 26.72 -8.63
C GLU A 387 -18.76 27.99 -9.36
N ASN A 388 -19.61 28.76 -8.72
CA ASN A 388 -20.08 30.04 -9.20
C ASN A 388 -20.41 30.94 -8.00
N PRO A 389 -20.59 32.27 -8.18
CA PRO A 389 -20.86 33.18 -7.06
C PRO A 389 -22.06 32.81 -6.20
N GLN A 390 -23.04 32.06 -6.75
CA GLN A 390 -24.19 31.60 -5.98
C GLN A 390 -23.83 30.43 -5.07
N THR A 391 -23.09 29.42 -5.58
CA THR A 391 -22.61 28.28 -4.78
C THR A 391 -21.60 28.73 -3.71
N GLU A 392 -20.72 29.69 -4.02
CA GLU A 392 -19.82 30.32 -3.06
C GLU A 392 -20.58 31.06 -1.95
N SER A 393 -21.62 31.85 -2.32
CA SER A 393 -22.45 32.56 -1.36
C SER A 393 -23.22 31.60 -0.43
N ILE A 394 -23.73 30.50 -0.96
CA ILE A 394 -24.42 29.48 -0.18
C ILE A 394 -23.43 28.73 0.72
N SER A 395 -22.26 28.38 0.20
CA SER A 395 -21.20 27.74 0.98
C SER A 395 -20.77 28.61 2.17
N SER A 396 -20.57 29.91 1.92
CA SER A 396 -20.24 30.88 2.95
C SER A 396 -21.35 31.04 3.99
N ALA A 397 -22.60 31.13 3.54
CA ALA A 397 -23.75 31.29 4.45
C ALA A 397 -24.02 30.05 5.33
N LEU A 398 -23.71 28.86 4.82
CA LEU A 398 -23.88 27.59 5.54
C LEU A 398 -22.62 27.15 6.27
N SER A 399 -21.51 27.88 6.15
CA SER A 399 -20.18 27.52 6.66
C SER A 399 -19.78 26.09 6.25
N THR A 400 -20.17 25.68 5.04
CA THR A 400 -19.87 24.36 4.50
C THR A 400 -19.70 24.45 2.98
N ASN A 401 -18.83 23.61 2.42
CA ASN A 401 -18.66 23.54 0.97
C ASN A 401 -19.88 22.83 0.35
N VAL A 402 -20.69 23.55 -0.41
CA VAL A 402 -21.85 22.99 -1.13
C VAL A 402 -21.52 22.59 -2.57
N THR A 403 -20.29 22.83 -3.04
CA THR A 403 -19.86 22.45 -4.40
C THR A 403 -19.59 20.97 -4.53
N GLY A 404 -19.38 20.25 -3.41
CA GLY A 404 -19.24 18.80 -3.38
C GLY A 404 -19.68 18.21 -2.05
N ILE A 405 -20.30 17.04 -2.10
CA ILE A 405 -20.61 16.22 -0.92
C ILE A 405 -19.66 15.04 -0.93
N PRO A 406 -18.62 15.02 -0.09
CA PRO A 406 -17.64 13.94 -0.07
C PRO A 406 -18.27 12.63 0.41
N LEU A 407 -17.83 11.51 -0.15
CA LEU A 407 -18.35 10.17 0.15
C LEU A 407 -17.61 9.49 1.30
N ASN A 408 -16.32 9.75 1.47
CA ASN A 408 -15.48 9.04 2.43
C ASN A 408 -14.70 10.00 3.31
N GLY A 409 -14.90 9.94 4.62
CA GLY A 409 -14.19 10.76 5.62
C GLY A 409 -12.90 10.14 6.14
N ASP A 410 -12.60 8.89 5.78
CA ASP A 410 -11.37 8.20 6.16
C ASP A 410 -10.17 8.65 5.33
N GLN A 411 -10.40 9.05 4.09
CA GLN A 411 -9.39 9.59 3.18
C GLN A 411 -9.22 11.12 3.30
N TRP A 412 -8.42 11.75 2.43
CA TRP A 412 -8.14 13.20 2.46
C TRP A 412 -9.38 14.10 2.44
N ASP A 413 -10.54 13.60 2.03
CA ASP A 413 -11.80 14.34 2.11
C ASP A 413 -12.19 14.68 3.56
N GLY A 414 -11.90 13.80 4.51
CA GLY A 414 -12.12 14.05 5.94
C GLY A 414 -11.15 15.07 6.57
N TYR A 415 -10.15 15.53 5.83
CA TYR A 415 -9.09 16.44 6.25
C TYR A 415 -8.86 17.54 5.19
N SER A 416 -9.96 18.08 4.65
CA SER A 416 -9.94 18.94 3.46
C SER A 416 -9.18 20.25 3.66
N ALA A 417 -9.10 20.78 4.88
CA ALA A 417 -8.30 21.95 5.20
C ALA A 417 -6.79 21.67 5.07
N GLU A 418 -6.31 20.54 5.58
CA GLU A 418 -4.90 20.16 5.44
C GLU A 418 -4.56 19.81 3.98
N ARG A 419 -5.45 19.08 3.27
CA ARG A 419 -5.29 18.87 1.82
C ARG A 419 -5.11 20.17 1.06
N LYS A 420 -5.94 21.17 1.35
CA LYS A 420 -5.83 22.50 0.72
C LYS A 420 -4.49 23.18 1.04
N ARG A 421 -4.03 23.12 2.29
CA ARG A 421 -2.71 23.67 2.68
C ARG A 421 -1.58 22.98 1.91
N LEU A 422 -1.61 21.65 1.80
CA LEU A 422 -0.61 20.88 1.04
C LEU A 422 -0.63 21.26 -0.45
N LEU A 423 -1.82 21.35 -1.07
CA LEU A 423 -1.95 21.78 -2.46
C LEU A 423 -1.39 23.19 -2.69
N THR A 424 -1.60 24.12 -1.74
CA THR A 424 -1.03 25.46 -1.80
C THR A 424 0.50 25.40 -1.77
N ALA A 425 1.08 24.65 -0.83
CA ALA A 425 2.54 24.50 -0.74
C ALA A 425 3.14 23.90 -2.03
N LEU A 426 2.52 22.86 -2.59
CA LEU A 426 2.94 22.25 -3.86
C LEU A 426 2.89 23.25 -5.02
N ALA A 427 1.82 24.02 -5.13
CA ALA A 427 1.63 25.02 -6.18
C ALA A 427 2.60 26.20 -6.04
N ASP A 428 2.81 26.73 -4.83
CA ASP A 428 3.73 27.83 -4.54
C ASP A 428 5.19 27.44 -4.80
N ALA A 429 5.54 26.19 -4.51
CA ALA A 429 6.85 25.63 -4.85
C ALA A 429 7.01 25.35 -6.36
N GLY A 430 5.97 25.51 -7.18
CA GLY A 430 6.00 25.26 -8.61
C GLY A 430 6.27 23.79 -8.97
N LYS A 431 5.91 22.86 -8.11
CA LYS A 431 6.17 21.42 -8.28
C LYS A 431 5.03 20.75 -9.03
N THR A 432 5.40 19.66 -9.71
CA THR A 432 4.44 18.76 -10.37
C THR A 432 4.28 17.50 -9.51
N PRO A 433 3.22 17.42 -8.68
CA PRO A 433 2.99 16.22 -7.88
C PRO A 433 2.39 15.10 -8.74
N LEU A 434 2.84 13.88 -8.47
CA LEU A 434 2.16 12.66 -8.86
C LEU A 434 1.85 11.86 -7.59
N PHE A 435 0.58 11.75 -7.24
CA PHE A 435 0.15 10.87 -6.17
C PHE A 435 0.00 9.45 -6.72
N ILE A 436 0.56 8.48 -6.01
CA ILE A 436 0.31 7.05 -6.22
C ILE A 436 -0.39 6.54 -4.96
N THR A 437 -1.54 5.89 -5.14
CA THR A 437 -2.54 5.72 -4.07
C THR A 437 -3.08 4.29 -4.03
N GLY A 438 -3.44 3.80 -2.82
CA GLY A 438 -4.05 2.51 -2.52
C GLY A 438 -5.43 2.61 -1.87
N ASP A 439 -5.70 1.79 -0.84
CA ASP A 439 -6.84 1.71 0.09
C ASP A 439 -8.20 1.35 -0.55
N ILE A 440 -8.67 2.08 -1.52
CA ILE A 440 -10.07 2.05 -1.97
C ILE A 440 -10.44 0.82 -2.81
N HIS A 441 -9.51 -0.11 -3.05
CA HIS A 441 -9.68 -1.38 -3.76
C HIS A 441 -10.19 -1.27 -5.21
N THR A 442 -10.13 -0.09 -5.81
CA THR A 442 -10.66 0.22 -7.14
C THR A 442 -9.67 1.07 -7.93
N GLU A 443 -9.79 1.06 -9.26
CA GLU A 443 -8.88 1.80 -10.14
C GLU A 443 -9.37 3.22 -10.39
N TRP A 444 -8.49 4.22 -10.22
CA TRP A 444 -8.82 5.60 -10.58
C TRP A 444 -7.63 6.32 -11.20
N ALA A 445 -7.97 7.31 -12.04
CA ALA A 445 -7.03 8.35 -12.47
C ALA A 445 -7.67 9.72 -12.31
N HIS A 446 -6.96 10.62 -11.64
CA HIS A 446 -7.45 11.98 -11.40
C HIS A 446 -6.47 13.03 -11.90
N THR A 447 -7.00 14.16 -12.32
CA THR A 447 -6.25 15.41 -12.46
C THR A 447 -6.23 16.10 -11.10
N VAL A 448 -5.05 16.33 -10.53
CA VAL A 448 -4.90 17.12 -9.31
C VAL A 448 -4.96 18.59 -9.64
N LYS A 449 -5.87 19.32 -8.97
CA LYS A 449 -6.12 20.74 -9.21
C LYS A 449 -5.94 21.57 -7.95
N HIS A 450 -5.41 22.76 -8.12
CA HIS A 450 -5.38 23.82 -7.11
C HIS A 450 -5.91 25.11 -7.73
N GLU A 451 -6.91 25.74 -7.10
CA GLU A 451 -7.57 26.96 -7.57
C GLU A 451 -7.98 26.89 -9.05
N GLY A 452 -8.55 25.77 -9.46
CA GLY A 452 -9.00 25.51 -10.83
C GLY A 452 -7.89 25.20 -11.84
N LYS A 453 -6.62 25.29 -11.47
CA LYS A 453 -5.48 24.95 -12.34
C LYS A 453 -5.05 23.51 -12.12
N GLU A 454 -4.73 22.84 -13.20
CA GLU A 454 -4.11 21.51 -13.14
C GLU A 454 -2.64 21.64 -12.71
N ILE A 455 -2.25 20.97 -11.64
CA ILE A 455 -0.90 21.00 -11.11
C ILE A 455 -0.23 19.63 -11.14
N GLY A 456 -0.97 18.53 -11.26
CA GLY A 456 -0.46 17.18 -11.25
C GLY A 456 -1.52 16.14 -11.54
N ALA A 457 -1.21 14.89 -11.18
CA ALA A 457 -2.07 13.74 -11.38
C ALA A 457 -2.07 12.81 -10.16
N GLU A 458 -3.08 11.94 -10.08
CA GLU A 458 -3.15 10.84 -9.15
C GLU A 458 -3.48 9.55 -9.89
N LEU A 459 -2.71 8.50 -9.60
CA LEU A 459 -2.99 7.11 -9.96
C LEU A 459 -3.40 6.36 -8.70
N VAL A 460 -4.59 5.75 -8.71
CA VAL A 460 -5.05 4.84 -7.66
C VAL A 460 -5.02 3.42 -8.22
N CYS A 461 -4.27 2.52 -7.58
CA CYS A 461 -4.20 1.12 -7.98
C CYS A 461 -5.40 0.35 -7.43
N ALA A 462 -5.81 -0.71 -8.13
CA ALA A 462 -6.73 -1.70 -7.58
C ALA A 462 -6.05 -2.48 -6.44
N SER A 463 -6.85 -3.19 -5.64
CA SER A 463 -6.33 -4.15 -4.67
C SER A 463 -5.70 -5.37 -5.36
N ILE A 464 -4.68 -5.94 -4.73
CA ILE A 464 -4.15 -7.26 -5.15
C ILE A 464 -5.26 -8.32 -5.05
N THR A 465 -5.97 -8.36 -3.90
CA THR A 465 -7.04 -9.34 -3.64
C THR A 465 -8.09 -8.87 -2.65
N ALA A 466 -7.90 -7.76 -1.94
CA ALA A 466 -8.89 -7.29 -0.97
C ALA A 466 -10.22 -6.94 -1.66
N PRO A 467 -11.38 -7.28 -1.05
CA PRO A 467 -12.67 -7.23 -1.71
C PRO A 467 -13.00 -5.84 -2.25
N ASN A 468 -13.34 -5.76 -3.52
CA ASN A 468 -13.80 -4.53 -4.16
C ASN A 468 -15.34 -4.37 -4.06
N ILE A 469 -15.89 -3.31 -4.64
CA ILE A 469 -17.29 -2.90 -4.42
C ILE A 469 -18.29 -3.95 -4.92
N ASN A 470 -18.08 -4.53 -6.10
CA ASN A 470 -19.00 -5.55 -6.61
C ASN A 470 -19.01 -6.79 -5.73
N GLU A 471 -17.87 -7.22 -5.19
CA GLU A 471 -17.79 -8.38 -4.29
C GLU A 471 -18.47 -8.12 -2.93
N GLN A 472 -18.30 -6.93 -2.37
CA GLN A 472 -19.03 -6.51 -1.15
C GLN A 472 -20.54 -6.52 -1.36
N LEU A 473 -20.99 -6.13 -2.56
CA LEU A 473 -22.40 -6.17 -2.96
C LEU A 473 -22.86 -7.56 -3.45
N LYS A 474 -21.96 -8.57 -3.47
CA LYS A 474 -22.22 -9.91 -4.01
C LYS A 474 -22.70 -9.90 -5.47
N LEU A 475 -22.13 -9.02 -6.27
CA LEU A 475 -22.40 -8.88 -7.70
C LEU A 475 -21.22 -9.42 -8.52
N PRO A 476 -21.45 -9.96 -9.71
CA PRO A 476 -20.37 -10.37 -10.60
C PRO A 476 -19.62 -9.13 -11.15
N GLU A 477 -18.41 -9.34 -11.66
CA GLU A 477 -17.72 -8.32 -12.44
C GLU A 477 -18.53 -7.83 -13.65
N ASN A 478 -18.30 -6.60 -14.08
CA ASN A 478 -18.95 -5.97 -15.24
C ASN A 478 -20.49 -5.97 -15.15
N ASN A 479 -21.04 -5.86 -13.96
CA ASN A 479 -22.48 -5.79 -13.75
C ASN A 479 -23.05 -4.38 -14.03
N ALA A 480 -24.36 -4.30 -14.23
CA ALA A 480 -25.02 -3.04 -14.56
C ALA A 480 -24.98 -2.01 -13.41
N VAL A 481 -24.88 -2.47 -12.14
CA VAL A 481 -24.80 -1.57 -10.97
C VAL A 481 -23.44 -0.90 -10.92
N SER A 482 -22.36 -1.67 -11.09
CA SER A 482 -20.99 -1.12 -11.18
C SER A 482 -20.87 -0.15 -12.35
N ALA A 483 -21.40 -0.52 -13.53
CA ALA A 483 -21.37 0.37 -14.70
C ALA A 483 -22.10 1.70 -14.46
N LEU A 484 -23.26 1.66 -13.78
CA LEU A 484 -24.00 2.87 -13.40
C LEU A 484 -23.22 3.66 -12.34
N GLY A 485 -22.65 2.99 -11.33
CA GLY A 485 -21.84 3.62 -10.30
C GLY A 485 -20.65 4.38 -10.90
N GLN A 486 -19.92 3.76 -11.82
CA GLN A 486 -18.81 4.40 -12.54
C GLN A 486 -19.27 5.66 -13.29
N GLN A 487 -20.42 5.62 -13.99
CA GLN A 487 -20.96 6.79 -14.68
C GLN A 487 -21.34 7.92 -13.72
N VAL A 488 -21.95 7.59 -12.58
CA VAL A 488 -22.31 8.58 -11.54
C VAL A 488 -21.04 9.23 -10.96
N LEU A 489 -20.03 8.43 -10.66
CA LEU A 489 -18.76 8.90 -10.11
C LEU A 489 -18.00 9.79 -11.12
N LEU A 490 -17.95 9.40 -12.39
CA LEU A 490 -17.35 10.24 -13.45
C LEU A 490 -18.14 11.55 -13.64
N GLY A 491 -19.46 11.49 -13.63
CA GLY A 491 -20.32 12.66 -13.76
C GLY A 491 -20.24 13.63 -12.58
N GLY A 492 -20.10 13.08 -11.36
CA GLY A 492 -19.95 13.85 -10.11
C GLY A 492 -18.56 14.39 -9.87
N ASN A 493 -17.53 13.89 -10.56
CA ASN A 493 -16.13 14.23 -10.33
C ASN A 493 -15.40 14.58 -11.63
N PRO A 494 -15.57 15.81 -12.16
CA PRO A 494 -15.03 16.20 -13.46
C PRO A 494 -13.49 16.20 -13.55
N HIS A 495 -12.78 16.07 -12.45
CA HIS A 495 -11.33 15.86 -12.40
C HIS A 495 -10.93 14.37 -12.59
N THR A 496 -11.89 13.44 -12.50
CA THR A 496 -11.65 12.01 -12.71
C THR A 496 -11.60 11.69 -14.20
N ARG A 497 -10.59 10.95 -14.64
CA ARG A 497 -10.38 10.52 -16.01
C ARG A 497 -10.68 9.05 -16.23
N HIS A 498 -10.47 8.24 -15.17
CA HIS A 498 -10.73 6.82 -15.18
C HIS A 498 -11.28 6.38 -13.82
N VAL A 499 -12.20 5.44 -13.82
CA VAL A 499 -12.66 4.68 -12.66
C VAL A 499 -13.07 3.29 -13.09
N ASN A 500 -12.68 2.29 -12.33
CA ASN A 500 -13.18 0.92 -12.43
C ASN A 500 -13.39 0.34 -11.02
N LEU A 501 -14.55 -0.27 -10.79
CA LEU A 501 -15.01 -0.71 -9.47
C LEU A 501 -14.91 -2.23 -9.26
N ASP A 502 -14.50 -3.00 -10.27
CA ASP A 502 -14.74 -4.44 -10.32
C ASP A 502 -13.50 -5.32 -10.38
N TYR A 503 -12.33 -4.78 -10.79
CA TYR A 503 -11.17 -5.63 -11.07
C TYR A 503 -10.10 -5.56 -10.00
N HIS A 504 -9.39 -6.67 -9.84
CA HIS A 504 -8.18 -6.82 -9.04
C HIS A 504 -6.92 -6.75 -9.89
N GLY A 505 -5.81 -6.38 -9.28
CA GLY A 505 -4.53 -6.34 -9.95
C GLY A 505 -3.54 -5.40 -9.31
N TYR A 506 -2.66 -4.85 -10.13
CA TYR A 506 -1.72 -3.82 -9.72
C TYR A 506 -1.54 -2.80 -10.84
N SER A 507 -0.81 -1.74 -10.56
CA SER A 507 -0.51 -0.70 -11.54
C SER A 507 0.99 -0.53 -11.70
N TYR A 508 1.43 0.16 -12.74
CA TYR A 508 2.76 0.74 -12.78
C TYR A 508 2.73 2.12 -13.39
N VAL A 509 3.71 2.93 -13.03
CA VAL A 509 3.93 4.23 -13.63
C VAL A 509 5.30 4.29 -14.26
N ARG A 510 5.37 4.71 -15.52
CA ARG A 510 6.60 4.99 -16.24
C ARG A 510 6.79 6.49 -16.36
N LEU A 511 7.85 7.00 -15.76
CA LEU A 511 8.16 8.42 -15.71
C LEU A 511 9.29 8.76 -16.67
N THR A 512 9.10 9.81 -17.44
CA THR A 512 10.13 10.55 -18.16
C THR A 512 10.17 11.98 -17.63
N PRO A 513 11.13 12.85 -17.98
CA PRO A 513 11.15 14.23 -17.50
C PRO A 513 9.84 15.02 -17.74
N ASN A 514 9.06 14.66 -18.77
CA ASN A 514 7.89 15.42 -19.20
C ASN A 514 6.55 14.68 -19.11
N ALA A 515 6.54 13.36 -18.94
CA ALA A 515 5.33 12.55 -18.96
C ALA A 515 5.33 11.45 -17.90
N ALA A 516 4.13 11.14 -17.42
CA ALA A 516 3.81 9.97 -16.62
C ALA A 516 2.84 9.08 -17.40
N GLU A 517 3.28 7.91 -17.81
CA GLU A 517 2.41 6.86 -18.33
C GLU A 517 1.93 5.99 -17.18
N MET A 518 0.62 5.90 -17.00
CA MET A 518 -0.05 5.16 -15.93
C MET A 518 -0.73 3.93 -16.53
N HIS A 519 -0.39 2.75 -16.02
CA HIS A 519 -0.85 1.46 -16.52
C HIS A 519 -1.57 0.69 -15.43
N TRP A 520 -2.77 0.15 -15.72
CA TRP A 520 -3.52 -0.75 -14.85
C TRP A 520 -3.49 -2.16 -15.44
N LEU A 521 -3.02 -3.10 -14.63
CA LEU A 521 -2.92 -4.52 -14.96
C LEU A 521 -3.95 -5.29 -14.14
N ARG A 522 -4.77 -6.08 -14.81
CA ARG A 522 -5.87 -6.83 -14.19
C ARG A 522 -5.61 -8.32 -14.21
N VAL A 523 -5.89 -8.97 -13.10
CA VAL A 523 -5.88 -10.43 -12.94
C VAL A 523 -7.22 -10.97 -13.43
N ASP A 524 -7.22 -11.99 -14.29
CA ASP A 524 -8.46 -12.54 -14.84
C ASP A 524 -9.34 -13.21 -13.78
N ASN A 525 -8.76 -13.79 -12.74
CA ASN A 525 -9.49 -14.43 -11.64
C ASN A 525 -8.56 -14.62 -10.42
N ILE A 526 -8.84 -13.95 -9.33
CA ILE A 526 -8.07 -14.10 -8.08
C ILE A 526 -8.41 -15.38 -7.29
N LEU A 527 -9.51 -16.07 -7.62
CA LEU A 527 -9.96 -17.28 -6.91
C LEU A 527 -9.21 -18.54 -7.36
N ALA A 528 -8.33 -18.43 -8.35
CA ALA A 528 -7.49 -19.51 -8.84
C ALA A 528 -6.05 -19.03 -9.05
N PRO A 529 -5.03 -19.84 -8.67
CA PRO A 529 -3.64 -19.47 -8.84
C PRO A 529 -3.23 -19.47 -10.31
N GLY A 530 -2.25 -18.63 -10.68
CA GLY A 530 -1.61 -18.64 -12.00
C GLY A 530 -2.50 -18.21 -13.16
N THR A 531 -3.57 -17.48 -12.89
CA THR A 531 -4.44 -16.92 -13.94
C THR A 531 -3.74 -15.79 -14.71
N PRO A 532 -4.11 -15.50 -15.97
CA PRO A 532 -3.48 -14.42 -16.73
C PRO A 532 -3.61 -13.06 -16.06
N VAL A 533 -2.54 -12.27 -16.19
CA VAL A 533 -2.52 -10.84 -15.88
C VAL A 533 -2.35 -10.06 -17.18
N ARG A 534 -3.17 -9.06 -17.43
CA ARG A 534 -3.15 -8.29 -18.67
C ARG A 534 -3.22 -6.80 -18.42
N GLU A 535 -2.54 -6.02 -19.23
CA GLU A 535 -2.66 -4.59 -19.29
C GLU A 535 -4.04 -4.22 -19.85
N ALA A 536 -4.80 -3.44 -19.10
CA ALA A 536 -6.19 -3.12 -19.43
C ALA A 536 -6.39 -1.65 -19.80
N VAL A 537 -5.67 -0.75 -19.12
CA VAL A 537 -5.81 0.70 -19.31
C VAL A 537 -4.43 1.33 -19.31
N VAL A 538 -4.21 2.26 -20.22
CA VAL A 538 -3.03 3.13 -20.25
C VAL A 538 -3.48 4.57 -20.39
N LEU A 539 -3.02 5.44 -19.51
CA LEU A 539 -3.27 6.87 -19.58
C LEU A 539 -1.94 7.63 -19.47
N THR A 540 -1.78 8.65 -20.29
CA THR A 540 -0.59 9.52 -20.27
C THR A 540 -0.96 10.91 -19.78
N TRP A 541 -0.26 11.36 -18.74
CA TRP A 541 -0.32 12.75 -18.27
C TRP A 541 0.98 13.47 -18.61
N GLU A 542 0.88 14.57 -19.34
CA GLU A 542 2.03 15.39 -19.77
C GLU A 542 2.06 16.71 -19.02
N LYS A 543 3.24 17.13 -18.57
CA LYS A 543 3.44 18.43 -17.90
C LYS A 543 2.96 19.57 -18.77
N GLY A 544 2.12 20.43 -18.21
CA GLY A 544 1.57 21.59 -18.91
C GLY A 544 0.48 21.29 -19.94
N ARG A 545 0.12 20.02 -20.16
CA ARG A 545 -0.94 19.59 -21.09
C ARG A 545 -2.03 18.76 -20.42
N GLY A 546 -1.73 18.16 -19.25
CA GLY A 546 -2.65 17.25 -18.58
C GLY A 546 -2.74 15.88 -19.28
N TYR A 547 -3.87 15.18 -19.13
CA TYR A 547 -4.09 13.90 -19.81
C TYR A 547 -4.21 14.09 -21.31
N THR A 548 -3.44 13.31 -22.07
CA THR A 548 -3.33 13.37 -23.53
C THR A 548 -3.84 12.12 -24.25
N SER A 549 -4.07 11.03 -23.52
CA SER A 549 -4.64 9.77 -24.01
C SER A 549 -5.55 9.14 -22.96
#